data_2b9fc9d68ef1e48f5e7a31ceda8a0a5f
#
_entry.id   2b9fc9d68ef1e48f5e7a31ceda8a0a5f
#
_cell.length_a   1.000
_cell.length_b   1.000
_cell.length_c   1.000
_cell.angle_alpha   90.00
_cell.angle_beta   90.00
_cell.angle_gamma   90.00
#
_symmetry.space_group_name_H-M   'P 1'
#
loop_
_entity.id
_entity.type
_entity.pdbx_description
1 polymer ?
#
loop_
_entity_poly.entity_id
_entity_poly.type
_entity_poly.pdbx_seq_one_letter_code
_entity_poly.pdbx_strand_id
1 'polypeptide(L)'
;MSDTGLPFFVYGTLLPGEPNHDRFLRGRTCQERPAVLPGALLYEGPGYPYAVEGHGTVHGALVTAAPGAYAELLGLLDDLEEFLGPGHPRNLYERVAREAVPAPGVPHEPGPGDSGAREPGAGQPGPGQPGPVRAWVYLAAGAVARSLRTGGTLVPGGDWLSRRPPPARRTP
;
A
#
# COMPACT_ATOMS: atom_id res chain seq x y z
N MET A 1 5.04 -13.32 18.28
CA MET A 1 4.89 -13.57 16.87
C MET A 1 5.97 -12.80 16.12
N SER A 2 6.73 -13.50 15.33
CA SER A 2 7.78 -12.86 14.52
C SER A 2 7.16 -12.12 13.36
N ASP A 3 7.67 -10.95 13.05
CA ASP A 3 7.27 -10.16 11.89
C ASP A 3 7.72 -10.79 10.56
N THR A 4 8.13 -12.06 10.60
CA THR A 4 8.56 -12.82 9.45
C THR A 4 7.33 -13.22 8.61
N GLY A 5 7.31 -12.82 7.34
CA GLY A 5 6.22 -13.21 6.44
C GLY A 5 5.06 -12.22 6.38
N LEU A 6 5.20 -11.02 6.92
CA LEU A 6 4.17 -10.00 6.82
C LEU A 6 3.92 -9.60 5.35
N PRO A 7 2.66 -9.37 4.95
CA PRO A 7 2.39 -8.77 3.65
C PRO A 7 2.91 -7.34 3.61
N PHE A 8 2.88 -6.77 2.41
CA PHE A 8 3.32 -5.39 2.18
C PHE A 8 2.11 -4.52 1.85
N PHE A 9 2.04 -3.35 2.44
CA PHE A 9 1.10 -2.33 2.02
C PHE A 9 1.81 -1.37 1.06
N VAL A 10 1.35 -1.31 -0.17
CA VAL A 10 1.92 -0.46 -1.21
C VAL A 10 0.90 0.61 -1.61
N TYR A 11 1.37 1.82 -1.93
CA TYR A 11 0.46 2.95 -2.11
C TYR A 11 0.84 3.89 -3.25
N GLY A 12 1.84 3.55 -4.03
CA GLY A 12 2.36 4.42 -5.09
C GLY A 12 2.70 3.67 -6.36
N THR A 13 3.94 3.78 -6.78
CA THR A 13 4.40 3.21 -8.06
C THR A 13 4.41 1.68 -8.10
N LEU A 14 4.18 1.03 -6.97
CA LEU A 14 4.03 -0.43 -6.89
C LEU A 14 2.58 -0.90 -7.06
N LEU A 15 1.64 0.02 -7.19
CA LEU A 15 0.24 -0.34 -7.42
C LEU A 15 0.02 -0.93 -8.81
N PRO A 16 -0.99 -1.81 -8.97
CA PRO A 16 -1.31 -2.38 -10.28
C PRO A 16 -1.53 -1.29 -11.34
N GLY A 17 -0.93 -1.47 -12.51
CA GLY A 17 -0.96 -0.50 -13.60
C GLY A 17 0.21 0.48 -13.59
N GLU A 18 0.98 0.52 -12.52
CA GLU A 18 2.18 1.35 -12.43
C GLU A 18 3.42 0.59 -12.90
N PRO A 19 4.45 1.28 -13.43
CA PRO A 19 5.63 0.61 -13.98
C PRO A 19 6.37 -0.31 -12.99
N ASN A 20 6.45 0.09 -11.73
CA ASN A 20 7.16 -0.70 -10.73
C ASN A 20 6.40 -1.96 -10.30
N HIS A 21 5.08 -1.99 -10.48
CA HIS A 21 4.31 -3.20 -10.23
C HIS A 21 4.78 -4.35 -11.11
N ASP A 22 4.84 -4.13 -12.42
CA ASP A 22 5.29 -5.16 -13.34
C ASP A 22 6.75 -5.55 -13.10
N ARG A 23 7.56 -4.59 -12.72
CA ARG A 23 8.99 -4.76 -12.57
C ARG A 23 9.38 -5.54 -11.32
N PHE A 24 8.70 -5.31 -10.19
CA PHE A 24 9.06 -5.86 -8.90
C PHE A 24 8.07 -6.88 -8.35
N LEU A 25 6.78 -6.69 -8.56
CA LEU A 25 5.76 -7.53 -7.95
C LEU A 25 5.27 -8.67 -8.85
N ARG A 26 5.22 -8.43 -10.15
CA ARG A 26 4.71 -9.43 -11.09
C ARG A 26 5.55 -10.71 -11.04
N GLY A 27 4.86 -11.84 -10.80
CA GLY A 27 5.51 -13.14 -10.66
C GLY A 27 6.10 -13.43 -9.29
N ARG A 28 6.06 -12.47 -8.37
CA ARG A 28 6.59 -12.63 -7.00
C ARG A 28 5.51 -12.58 -5.94
N THR A 29 4.27 -12.35 -6.34
CA THR A 29 3.14 -12.23 -5.42
C THR A 29 2.09 -13.29 -5.72
N CYS A 30 1.40 -13.77 -4.68
CA CYS A 30 0.30 -14.72 -4.83
C CYS A 30 -1.05 -14.06 -4.58
N GLN A 31 -1.07 -12.89 -3.95
CA GLN A 31 -2.30 -12.16 -3.69
C GLN A 31 -2.03 -10.66 -3.63
N GLU A 32 -2.91 -9.90 -4.26
CA GLU A 32 -2.94 -8.45 -4.17
C GLU A 32 -4.39 -8.04 -4.01
N ARG A 33 -4.67 -7.22 -3.00
CA ARG A 33 -6.04 -6.75 -2.77
C ARG A 33 -6.04 -5.31 -2.30
N PRO A 34 -7.06 -4.52 -2.70
CA PRO A 34 -7.18 -3.14 -2.24
C PRO A 34 -7.24 -3.05 -0.72
N ALA A 35 -6.60 -2.04 -0.17
CA ALA A 35 -6.58 -1.79 1.26
C ALA A 35 -6.36 -0.31 1.53
N VAL A 36 -6.58 0.11 2.77
CA VAL A 36 -6.31 1.47 3.22
C VAL A 36 -5.42 1.43 4.45
N LEU A 37 -4.60 2.47 4.59
CA LEU A 37 -3.77 2.67 5.77
C LEU A 37 -4.32 3.86 6.55
N PRO A 38 -5.06 3.63 7.64
CA PRO A 38 -5.54 4.73 8.48
C PRO A 38 -4.39 5.32 9.29
N GLY A 39 -4.52 6.58 9.66
CA GLY A 39 -3.50 7.27 10.45
C GLY A 39 -2.29 7.70 9.64
N ALA A 40 -2.45 7.92 8.33
CA ALA A 40 -1.37 8.35 7.46
C ALA A 40 -1.84 9.40 6.45
N LEU A 41 -0.90 10.21 5.98
CA LEU A 41 -1.13 11.21 4.93
C LEU A 41 -0.18 10.91 3.77
N LEU A 42 -0.62 11.21 2.57
CA LEU A 42 0.16 11.00 1.36
C LEU A 42 0.60 12.34 0.78
N TYR A 43 1.89 12.48 0.55
CA TYR A 43 2.49 13.67 -0.05
C TYR A 43 3.08 13.36 -1.41
N GLU A 44 3.05 14.34 -2.31
CA GLU A 44 3.69 14.21 -3.60
C GLU A 44 5.21 14.26 -3.46
N GLY A 45 5.89 13.41 -4.20
CA GLY A 45 7.33 13.41 -4.36
C GLY A 45 7.71 13.46 -5.84
N PRO A 46 8.99 13.38 -6.18
CA PRO A 46 9.45 13.47 -7.58
C PRO A 46 9.17 12.16 -8.34
N GLY A 47 7.94 12.01 -8.85
CA GLY A 47 7.51 10.82 -9.59
C GLY A 47 7.00 9.66 -8.74
N TYR A 48 7.00 9.80 -7.41
CA TYR A 48 6.50 8.81 -6.47
C TYR A 48 6.05 9.51 -5.19
N PRO A 49 5.09 8.92 -4.45
CA PRO A 49 4.59 9.55 -3.23
C PRO A 49 5.35 9.13 -1.99
N TYR A 50 5.16 9.92 -0.93
CA TYR A 50 5.61 9.60 0.43
C TYR A 50 4.41 9.53 1.35
N ALA A 51 4.33 8.49 2.16
CA ALA A 51 3.37 8.44 3.25
C ALA A 51 4.04 8.86 4.56
N VAL A 52 3.32 9.63 5.36
CA VAL A 52 3.75 10.04 6.70
C VAL A 52 2.62 9.79 7.70
N GLU A 53 2.96 9.60 8.96
CA GLU A 53 1.95 9.48 10.02
C GLU A 53 1.17 10.79 10.16
N GLY A 54 -0.15 10.68 10.34
CA GLY A 54 -1.01 11.84 10.47
C GLY A 54 -2.49 11.46 10.52
N HIS A 55 -3.35 12.45 10.57
CA HIS A 55 -4.80 12.26 10.64
C HIS A 55 -5.40 12.16 9.24
N GLY A 56 -5.31 11.00 8.66
CA GLY A 56 -5.85 10.76 7.32
C GLY A 56 -5.88 9.28 7.00
N THR A 57 -6.10 8.97 5.73
CA THR A 57 -6.14 7.61 5.23
C THR A 57 -5.44 7.57 3.88
N VAL A 58 -4.55 6.60 3.71
CA VAL A 58 -3.86 6.37 2.45
C VAL A 58 -4.46 5.14 1.77
N HIS A 59 -4.81 5.26 0.51
CA HIS A 59 -5.33 4.17 -0.31
C HIS A 59 -4.20 3.44 -1.00
N GLY A 60 -4.28 2.11 -1.00
CA GLY A 60 -3.26 1.28 -1.61
C GLY A 60 -3.71 -0.16 -1.76
N ALA A 61 -2.76 -1.07 -1.65
CA ALA A 61 -3.02 -2.50 -1.76
C ALA A 61 -2.17 -3.29 -0.78
N LEU A 62 -2.74 -4.38 -0.27
CA LEU A 62 -2.01 -5.39 0.48
C LEU A 62 -1.50 -6.44 -0.50
N VAL A 63 -0.21 -6.67 -0.46
CA VAL A 63 0.48 -7.58 -1.36
C VAL A 63 1.11 -8.70 -0.56
N THR A 64 0.80 -9.94 -0.92
CA THR A 64 1.37 -11.12 -0.28
C THR A 64 2.37 -11.78 -1.22
N ALA A 65 3.57 -12.04 -0.71
CA ALA A 65 4.61 -12.70 -1.49
C ALA A 65 4.22 -14.13 -1.83
N ALA A 66 4.59 -14.57 -3.03
CA ALA A 66 4.42 -15.96 -3.43
C ALA A 66 5.30 -16.89 -2.56
N PRO A 67 4.91 -18.15 -2.35
CA PRO A 67 5.73 -19.10 -1.61
C PRO A 67 7.15 -19.16 -2.16
N GLY A 68 8.13 -19.04 -1.28
CA GLY A 68 9.54 -19.04 -1.66
C GLY A 68 10.10 -17.73 -2.20
N ALA A 69 9.27 -16.71 -2.43
CA ALA A 69 9.70 -15.43 -2.99
C ALA A 69 9.84 -14.32 -1.94
N TYR A 70 9.51 -14.59 -0.69
CA TYR A 70 9.43 -13.55 0.33
C TYR A 70 10.75 -12.81 0.56
N ALA A 71 11.83 -13.53 0.77
CA ALA A 71 13.15 -12.92 1.04
C ALA A 71 13.64 -12.10 -0.15
N GLU A 72 13.46 -12.61 -1.36
CA GLU A 72 13.81 -11.88 -2.58
C GLU A 72 13.00 -10.60 -2.72
N LEU A 73 11.69 -10.70 -2.54
CA LEU A 73 10.80 -9.54 -2.66
C LEU A 73 11.12 -8.49 -1.59
N LEU A 74 11.35 -8.90 -0.35
CA LEU A 74 11.71 -7.98 0.73
C LEU A 74 13.00 -7.21 0.39
N GLY A 75 14.03 -7.91 -0.09
CA GLY A 75 15.29 -7.29 -0.48
C GLY A 75 15.13 -6.32 -1.65
N LEU A 76 14.35 -6.69 -2.66
CA LEU A 76 14.08 -5.84 -3.81
C LEU A 76 13.33 -4.55 -3.41
N LEU A 77 12.36 -4.67 -2.53
CA LEU A 77 11.60 -3.50 -2.08
C LEU A 77 12.44 -2.59 -1.18
N ASP A 78 13.24 -3.18 -0.27
CA ASP A 78 14.15 -2.38 0.55
C ASP A 78 15.14 -1.59 -0.32
N ASP A 79 15.67 -2.21 -1.38
CA ASP A 79 16.58 -1.54 -2.31
C ASP A 79 15.86 -0.43 -3.09
N LEU A 80 14.66 -0.71 -3.59
CA LEU A 80 13.87 0.28 -4.34
C LEU A 80 13.54 1.50 -3.49
N GLU A 81 13.18 1.28 -2.24
CA GLU A 81 12.76 2.35 -1.32
C GLU A 81 13.95 2.98 -0.59
N GLU A 82 15.16 2.57 -0.91
CA GLU A 82 16.39 3.06 -0.30
C GLU A 82 16.36 2.98 1.23
N PHE A 83 15.90 1.83 1.72
CA PHE A 83 15.91 1.49 3.13
C PHE A 83 17.18 0.68 3.47
N LEU A 84 18.04 1.28 4.26
CA LEU A 84 19.36 0.72 4.61
C LEU A 84 19.40 0.09 6.00
N GLY A 85 18.27 0.07 6.69
CA GLY A 85 18.15 -0.45 8.03
C GLY A 85 17.46 0.54 8.95
N PRO A 86 16.89 0.09 10.07
CA PRO A 86 16.14 0.98 10.96
C PRO A 86 16.96 2.17 11.43
N GLY A 87 16.45 3.38 11.26
CA GLY A 87 17.08 4.61 11.73
C GLY A 87 18.31 5.04 10.95
N HIS A 88 18.61 4.42 9.82
CA HIS A 88 19.81 4.78 9.05
C HIS A 88 19.68 6.21 8.51
N PRO A 89 20.72 7.08 8.65
CA PRO A 89 20.60 8.48 8.28
C PRO A 89 20.40 8.76 6.79
N ARG A 90 20.69 7.79 5.94
CA ARG A 90 20.49 7.91 4.49
C ARG A 90 19.17 7.35 4.00
N ASN A 91 18.32 6.85 4.89
CA ASN A 91 17.03 6.32 4.47
C ASN A 91 16.16 7.42 3.87
N LEU A 92 15.57 7.14 2.70
CA LEU A 92 14.45 7.93 2.18
C LEU A 92 13.13 7.46 2.80
N TYR A 93 13.02 6.15 2.99
CA TYR A 93 11.86 5.52 3.63
C TYR A 93 12.34 4.67 4.79
N GLU A 94 11.48 4.55 5.79
CA GLU A 94 11.61 3.59 6.89
C GLU A 94 10.60 2.48 6.67
N ARG A 95 11.06 1.23 6.70
CA ARG A 95 10.16 0.08 6.67
C ARG A 95 9.67 -0.21 8.08
N VAL A 96 8.39 -0.02 8.29
CA VAL A 96 7.77 -0.20 9.61
C VAL A 96 6.54 -1.08 9.49
N ALA A 97 6.19 -1.77 10.58
CA ALA A 97 4.96 -2.55 10.62
C ALA A 97 3.80 -1.66 11.07
N ARG A 98 2.72 -1.69 10.32
CA ARG A 98 1.49 -0.95 10.61
C ARG A 98 0.27 -1.80 10.28
N GLU A 99 -0.87 -1.44 10.82
CA GLU A 99 -2.12 -2.12 10.50
C GLU A 99 -2.79 -1.46 9.31
N ALA A 100 -3.01 -2.24 8.27
CA ALA A 100 -3.78 -1.83 7.10
C ALA A 100 -5.13 -2.53 7.13
N VAL A 101 -6.15 -1.88 6.61
CA VAL A 101 -7.51 -2.43 6.57
C VAL A 101 -7.83 -2.79 5.13
N PRO A 102 -8.03 -4.10 4.83
CA PRO A 102 -8.48 -4.48 3.50
C PRO A 102 -9.78 -3.77 3.16
N ALA A 103 -9.87 -3.21 1.96
CA ALA A 103 -11.10 -2.63 1.48
C ALA A 103 -12.17 -3.71 1.42
N PRO A 104 -13.47 -3.38 1.66
CA PRO A 104 -14.53 -4.34 1.45
C PRO A 104 -14.39 -4.84 0.02
N GLY A 105 -14.16 -6.15 -0.12
CA GLY A 105 -13.92 -6.76 -1.41
C GLY A 105 -15.07 -6.42 -2.35
N VAL A 106 -14.74 -6.16 -3.60
CA VAL A 106 -15.72 -6.33 -4.66
C VAL A 106 -16.37 -7.69 -4.41
N PRO A 107 -17.69 -7.78 -4.28
CA PRO A 107 -18.30 -9.07 -4.08
C PRO A 107 -17.76 -10.00 -5.16
N HIS A 108 -17.12 -11.04 -4.70
CA HIS A 108 -16.71 -12.12 -5.59
C HIS A 108 -18.00 -12.54 -6.30
N GLU A 109 -18.08 -12.28 -7.58
CA GLU A 109 -19.19 -12.82 -8.35
C GLU A 109 -19.20 -14.32 -8.13
N PRO A 110 -20.25 -14.88 -7.51
CA PRO A 110 -20.30 -16.31 -7.33
C PRO A 110 -20.25 -16.92 -8.72
N GLY A 111 -19.22 -17.70 -8.97
CA GLY A 111 -19.16 -18.51 -10.17
C GLY A 111 -20.42 -19.37 -10.25
N PRO A 112 -20.82 -19.78 -11.45
CA PRO A 112 -22.02 -20.60 -11.61
C PRO A 112 -21.89 -21.89 -10.78
N GLY A 113 -22.63 -21.97 -9.69
CA GLY A 113 -22.60 -23.10 -8.78
C GLY A 113 -22.59 -22.76 -7.30
N ASP A 114 -22.33 -21.52 -6.94
CA ASP A 114 -22.39 -21.10 -5.54
C ASP A 114 -23.76 -20.50 -5.22
N SER A 115 -24.72 -21.38 -5.03
CA SER A 115 -26.08 -21.01 -4.62
C SER A 115 -26.24 -20.99 -3.11
N GLY A 116 -25.18 -20.66 -2.39
CA GLY A 116 -25.27 -20.44 -0.95
C GLY A 116 -26.08 -19.20 -0.63
N ALA A 117 -27.35 -19.40 -0.40
CA ALA A 117 -28.17 -18.35 0.19
C ALA A 117 -27.59 -18.00 1.55
N ARG A 118 -26.85 -16.91 1.61
CA ARG A 118 -26.38 -16.38 2.88
C ARG A 118 -27.51 -15.57 3.50
N GLU A 119 -28.02 -16.10 4.57
CA GLU A 119 -28.88 -15.29 5.41
C GLU A 119 -28.09 -14.12 5.97
N PRO A 120 -28.61 -12.89 5.86
CA PRO A 120 -28.01 -11.76 6.52
C PRO A 120 -28.10 -11.99 8.03
N GLY A 121 -27.01 -12.47 8.60
CA GLY A 121 -26.88 -12.54 10.05
C GLY A 121 -26.87 -11.13 10.61
N ALA A 122 -27.92 -10.75 11.26
CA ALA A 122 -28.02 -9.45 11.90
C ALA A 122 -26.98 -9.31 12.99
N GLY A 123 -26.16 -8.28 12.91
CA GLY A 123 -25.33 -7.83 14.04
C GLY A 123 -23.92 -8.39 14.15
N GLN A 124 -23.44 -9.12 13.17
CA GLN A 124 -22.01 -9.48 13.13
C GLN A 124 -21.36 -8.90 11.87
N PRO A 125 -20.09 -8.44 11.96
CA PRO A 125 -19.37 -8.13 10.74
C PRO A 125 -19.45 -9.38 9.88
N GLY A 126 -20.06 -9.25 8.72
CA GLY A 126 -20.24 -10.38 7.81
C GLY A 126 -18.87 -11.01 7.52
N PRO A 127 -18.83 -12.31 7.17
CA PRO A 127 -17.58 -13.00 6.87
C PRO A 127 -16.89 -12.43 5.61
N GLY A 128 -17.06 -11.17 5.33
CA GLY A 128 -16.45 -10.43 4.24
C GLY A 128 -15.73 -9.16 4.64
N GLN A 129 -15.73 -8.79 5.93
CA GLN A 129 -14.92 -7.68 6.43
C GLN A 129 -13.74 -8.22 7.22
N PRO A 130 -12.61 -8.45 6.56
CA PRO A 130 -11.41 -8.84 7.28
C PRO A 130 -10.99 -7.68 8.18
N GLY A 131 -10.62 -8.01 9.41
CA GLY A 131 -10.07 -7.03 10.35
C GLY A 131 -8.75 -6.45 9.86
N PRO A 132 -8.17 -5.52 10.64
CA PRO A 132 -6.86 -4.96 10.31
C PRO A 132 -5.81 -6.05 10.14
N VAL A 133 -4.94 -5.86 9.16
CA VAL A 133 -3.85 -6.77 8.84
C VAL A 133 -2.53 -6.05 9.08
N ARG A 134 -1.68 -6.64 9.89
CA ARG A 134 -0.33 -6.12 10.11
C ARG A 134 0.49 -6.32 8.84
N ALA A 135 1.11 -5.26 8.38
CA ALA A 135 1.86 -5.25 7.12
C ALA A 135 3.10 -4.36 7.21
N TRP A 136 4.07 -4.64 6.37
CA TRP A 136 5.19 -3.73 6.18
C TRP A 136 4.74 -2.54 5.34
N VAL A 137 5.11 -1.35 5.80
CA VAL A 137 4.84 -0.10 5.08
C VAL A 137 6.14 0.70 5.01
N TYR A 138 6.40 1.28 3.86
CA TYR A 138 7.53 2.20 3.70
C TYR A 138 7.02 3.62 3.93
N LEU A 139 7.28 4.16 5.11
CA LEU A 139 6.94 5.55 5.44
C LEU A 139 8.13 6.46 5.17
N ALA A 140 7.88 7.73 4.90
CA ALA A 140 8.96 8.70 4.74
C ALA A 140 9.87 8.69 5.96
N ALA A 141 11.18 8.66 5.75
CA ALA A 141 12.14 8.76 6.85
C ALA A 141 12.01 10.10 7.58
N GLY A 142 12.44 10.15 8.84
CA GLY A 142 12.19 11.30 9.72
C GLY A 142 12.54 12.67 9.13
N ALA A 143 13.70 12.79 8.49
CA ALA A 143 14.10 14.06 7.86
C ALA A 143 13.21 14.41 6.66
N VAL A 144 12.85 13.42 5.85
CA VAL A 144 11.95 13.61 4.71
C VAL A 144 10.55 13.99 5.20
N ALA A 145 10.05 13.28 6.21
CA ALA A 145 8.74 13.57 6.79
C ALA A 145 8.65 15.00 7.33
N ARG A 146 9.68 15.47 8.02
CA ARG A 146 9.72 16.85 8.52
C ARG A 146 9.66 17.87 7.38
N SER A 147 10.42 17.64 6.34
CA SER A 147 10.42 18.50 5.16
C SER A 147 9.05 18.54 4.47
N LEU A 148 8.41 17.39 4.36
CA LEU A 148 7.08 17.30 3.75
C LEU A 148 6.01 18.02 4.58
N ARG A 149 6.06 17.89 5.90
CA ARG A 149 5.09 18.54 6.79
C ARG A 149 5.19 20.07 6.75
N THR A 150 6.36 20.61 6.43
CA THR A 150 6.57 22.06 6.38
C THR A 150 6.33 22.66 5.00
N GLY A 151 6.59 21.92 3.93
CA GLY A 151 6.49 22.47 2.57
C GLY A 151 6.00 21.51 1.51
N GLY A 152 5.55 20.30 1.89
CA GLY A 152 5.09 19.31 0.93
C GLY A 152 3.67 19.57 0.42
N THR A 153 3.33 18.91 -0.65
CA THR A 153 1.99 18.97 -1.26
C THR A 153 1.25 17.66 -1.00
N LEU A 154 0.12 17.76 -0.31
CA LEU A 154 -0.73 16.60 -0.05
C LEU A 154 -1.36 16.07 -1.34
N VAL A 155 -1.38 14.75 -1.47
CA VAL A 155 -2.18 14.10 -2.52
C VAL A 155 -3.64 14.08 -2.05
N PRO A 156 -4.56 14.73 -2.77
CA PRO A 156 -5.96 14.79 -2.36
C PRO A 156 -6.57 13.40 -2.18
N GLY A 157 -7.26 13.20 -1.06
CA GLY A 157 -7.90 11.93 -0.75
C GLY A 157 -6.96 10.79 -0.38
N GLY A 158 -5.64 11.02 -0.36
CA GLY A 158 -4.67 9.97 -0.04
C GLY A 158 -4.60 8.85 -1.06
N ASP A 159 -5.00 9.10 -2.29
CA ASP A 159 -5.05 8.09 -3.36
C ASP A 159 -4.19 8.51 -4.54
N TRP A 160 -3.04 7.85 -4.69
CA TRP A 160 -2.09 8.13 -5.75
C TRP A 160 -2.68 7.93 -7.16
N LEU A 161 -3.49 6.90 -7.34
CA LEU A 161 -4.07 6.58 -8.65
C LEU A 161 -5.19 7.53 -9.06
N SER A 162 -5.87 8.14 -8.08
CA SER A 162 -6.91 9.13 -8.34
C SER A 162 -6.35 10.52 -8.59
N ARG A 163 -5.04 10.68 -8.44
CA ARG A 163 -4.36 11.92 -8.77
C ARG A 163 -4.55 12.22 -10.24
N ARG A 164 -5.14 13.38 -10.54
CA ARG A 164 -5.24 13.80 -11.92
C ARG A 164 -3.85 14.09 -12.47
N PRO A 165 -3.44 13.42 -13.55
CA PRO A 165 -2.26 13.88 -14.26
C PRO A 165 -2.50 15.35 -14.68
N PRO A 166 -1.46 16.17 -14.65
CA PRO A 166 -1.59 17.53 -15.17
C PRO A 166 -2.14 17.44 -16.60
N PRO A 167 -3.05 18.34 -16.98
CA PRO A 167 -3.59 18.32 -18.34
C PRO A 167 -2.43 18.30 -19.32
N ALA A 168 -2.46 17.33 -20.20
CA ALA A 168 -1.46 17.25 -21.26
C ALA A 168 -1.42 18.60 -21.94
N ARG A 169 -0.29 19.27 -21.91
CA ARG A 169 -0.12 20.49 -22.65
C ARG A 169 -0.37 20.15 -24.11
N ARG A 170 -1.50 20.59 -24.61
CA ARG A 170 -1.69 20.58 -26.03
C ARG A 170 -0.67 21.56 -26.58
N THR A 171 0.35 21.03 -27.19
CA THR A 171 1.19 21.81 -28.06
C THR A 171 0.33 22.24 -29.27
N PRO A 172 0.22 23.53 -29.55
CA PRO A 172 -0.49 23.98 -30.74
C PRO A 172 0.20 23.47 -32.00
#